data_d43b65995e6fe21b3c38fdfae31f1485
#
_entry.id   d43b65995e6fe21b3c38fdfae31f1485
#
_cell.length_a   1.000
_cell.length_b   1.000
_cell.length_c   1.000
_cell.angle_alpha   90.00
_cell.angle_beta   90.00
_cell.angle_gamma   90.00
#
_symmetry.space_group_name_H-M   'P 1'
#
loop_
_entity.id
_entity.type
_entity.pdbx_description
1 polymer ?
#
loop_
_entity_poly.entity_id
_entity_poly.type
_entity_poly.pdbx_seq_one_letter_code
_entity_poly.pdbx_strand_id
1 'polypeptide(L)'
;EALDNAIASQDLESVREAYKKMNSTWTINEAVVRDHSTAHYGQVETAISFLRSSIETEPTNFDSIQASFEDLKTAISNFVEGKEVATSSSNLTLKDGIDLLKKTLAQFQAGQDSESAASMKEFITIWPTIEGSVSTTNPSLYIKVESESPVIMVKGKESEYQEKLSSLIAELSQIDTSASYNAFDAMLILLREGVEALLIVMALVTTLKAAKMRKGLKWVYGGAFAGIVASLLIAYILQIAFPAV
;
A
#
# COMPACT_ATOMS: atom_id res chain seq x y z
N GLU A 1 -15.32 -21.00 3.07
CA GLU A 1 -16.53 -21.83 3.32
C GLU A 1 -17.79 -21.16 2.73
N ALA A 2 -18.18 -19.92 3.11
CA ALA A 2 -19.36 -19.26 2.54
C ALA A 2 -19.23 -19.07 1.01
N LEU A 3 -18.09 -18.62 0.53
CA LEU A 3 -17.81 -18.42 -0.89
C LEU A 3 -17.70 -19.77 -1.65
N ASP A 4 -17.10 -20.81 -1.05
CA ASP A 4 -17.10 -22.17 -1.62
C ASP A 4 -18.54 -22.66 -1.88
N ASN A 5 -19.41 -22.53 -0.88
CA ASN A 5 -20.80 -22.97 -1.00
C ASN A 5 -21.58 -22.18 -2.06
N ALA A 6 -21.36 -20.87 -2.13
CA ALA A 6 -21.99 -19.99 -3.12
C ALA A 6 -21.54 -20.35 -4.55
N ILE A 7 -20.26 -20.57 -4.79
CA ILE A 7 -19.73 -20.98 -6.10
C ILE A 7 -20.28 -22.36 -6.48
N ALA A 8 -20.29 -23.32 -5.55
CA ALA A 8 -20.82 -24.66 -5.78
C ALA A 8 -22.32 -24.67 -6.12
N SER A 9 -23.08 -23.74 -5.57
CA SER A 9 -24.50 -23.57 -5.91
C SER A 9 -24.76 -22.92 -7.27
N GLN A 10 -23.72 -22.37 -7.91
CA GLN A 10 -23.79 -21.61 -9.17
C GLN A 10 -24.81 -20.44 -9.11
N ASP A 11 -24.95 -19.82 -7.94
CA ASP A 11 -25.78 -18.64 -7.73
C ASP A 11 -24.88 -17.39 -7.66
N LEU A 12 -24.89 -16.60 -8.74
CA LEU A 12 -24.04 -15.42 -8.88
C LEU A 12 -24.31 -14.35 -7.81
N GLU A 13 -25.56 -14.19 -7.38
CA GLU A 13 -25.89 -13.21 -6.35
C GLU A 13 -25.30 -13.62 -4.99
N SER A 14 -25.47 -14.89 -4.61
CA SER A 14 -24.82 -15.45 -3.42
C SER A 14 -23.29 -15.36 -3.48
N VAL A 15 -22.69 -15.53 -4.66
CA VAL A 15 -21.23 -15.37 -4.85
C VAL A 15 -20.83 -13.91 -4.61
N ARG A 16 -21.56 -12.94 -5.14
CA ARG A 16 -21.29 -11.51 -4.94
C ARG A 16 -21.39 -11.10 -3.47
N GLU A 17 -22.43 -11.56 -2.77
CA GLU A 17 -22.59 -11.30 -1.34
C GLU A 17 -21.46 -11.92 -0.50
N ALA A 18 -21.11 -13.18 -0.77
CA ALA A 18 -20.05 -13.87 -0.08
C ALA A 18 -18.68 -13.22 -0.35
N TYR A 19 -18.41 -12.80 -1.60
CA TYR A 19 -17.23 -12.04 -1.97
C TYR A 19 -17.15 -10.72 -1.20
N LYS A 20 -18.22 -9.93 -1.17
CA LYS A 20 -18.28 -8.66 -0.46
C LYS A 20 -17.93 -8.82 1.02
N LYS A 21 -18.48 -9.85 1.67
CA LYS A 21 -18.18 -10.16 3.07
C LYS A 21 -16.72 -10.57 3.26
N MET A 22 -16.19 -11.40 2.38
CA MET A 22 -14.78 -11.83 2.42
C MET A 22 -13.85 -10.61 2.24
N ASN A 23 -14.10 -9.78 1.23
CA ASN A 23 -13.30 -8.59 0.94
C ASN A 23 -13.34 -7.59 2.10
N SER A 24 -14.50 -7.36 2.72
CA SER A 24 -14.60 -6.50 3.91
C SER A 24 -13.79 -7.05 5.09
N THR A 25 -13.75 -8.37 5.26
CA THR A 25 -12.93 -9.01 6.30
C THR A 25 -11.43 -8.85 6.00
N TRP A 26 -11.05 -8.96 4.72
CA TRP A 26 -9.68 -8.74 4.29
C TRP A 26 -9.24 -7.31 4.58
N THR A 27 -9.96 -6.30 4.13
CA THR A 27 -9.63 -4.87 4.34
C THR A 27 -9.40 -4.51 5.81
N ILE A 28 -10.12 -5.17 6.74
CA ILE A 28 -9.91 -4.94 8.18
C ILE A 28 -8.59 -5.55 8.67
N ASN A 29 -8.13 -6.65 8.05
CA ASN A 29 -7.02 -7.46 8.56
C ASN A 29 -5.76 -7.39 7.67
N GLU A 30 -5.82 -6.78 6.48
CA GLU A 30 -4.74 -6.76 5.50
C GLU A 30 -3.42 -6.19 6.04
N ALA A 31 -3.51 -5.18 6.93
CA ALA A 31 -2.34 -4.56 7.54
C ALA A 31 -1.47 -5.60 8.29
N VAL A 32 -2.08 -6.59 8.93
CA VAL A 32 -1.33 -7.65 9.64
C VAL A 32 -0.50 -8.48 8.66
N VAL A 33 -1.05 -8.78 7.48
CA VAL A 33 -0.33 -9.55 6.45
C VAL A 33 0.74 -8.68 5.80
N ARG A 34 0.44 -7.43 5.48
CA ARG A 34 1.37 -6.47 4.88
C ARG A 34 2.57 -6.21 5.78
N ASP A 35 2.33 -5.98 7.07
CA ASP A 35 3.39 -5.72 8.05
C ASP A 35 4.28 -6.95 8.28
N HIS A 36 3.73 -8.16 8.07
CA HIS A 36 4.51 -9.39 8.17
C HIS A 36 5.27 -9.69 6.86
N SER A 37 4.64 -9.50 5.70
CA SER A 37 5.22 -9.77 4.38
C SER A 37 4.48 -9.03 3.26
N THR A 38 5.11 -8.02 2.69
CA THR A 38 4.60 -7.27 1.54
C THR A 38 4.42 -8.15 0.31
N ALA A 39 5.25 -9.18 0.14
CA ALA A 39 5.13 -10.12 -0.97
C ALA A 39 3.86 -10.97 -0.88
N HIS A 40 3.53 -11.50 0.29
CA HIS A 40 2.28 -12.25 0.50
C HIS A 40 1.07 -11.34 0.43
N TYR A 41 1.16 -10.13 0.99
CA TYR A 41 0.13 -9.11 0.85
C TYR A 41 -0.20 -8.89 -0.63
N GLY A 42 0.80 -8.60 -1.45
CA GLY A 42 0.61 -8.38 -2.88
C GLY A 42 0.01 -9.59 -3.63
N GLN A 43 0.38 -10.81 -3.24
CA GLN A 43 -0.25 -12.02 -3.81
C GLN A 43 -1.73 -12.13 -3.48
N VAL A 44 -2.11 -11.89 -2.23
CA VAL A 44 -3.51 -11.97 -1.80
C VAL A 44 -4.33 -10.86 -2.45
N GLU A 45 -3.85 -9.62 -2.47
CA GLU A 45 -4.49 -8.48 -3.14
C GLU A 45 -4.74 -8.75 -4.62
N THR A 46 -3.72 -9.22 -5.31
CA THR A 46 -3.82 -9.58 -6.73
C THR A 46 -4.85 -10.69 -6.96
N ALA A 47 -4.87 -11.72 -6.12
CA ALA A 47 -5.82 -12.83 -6.22
C ALA A 47 -7.26 -12.38 -5.93
N ILE A 48 -7.48 -11.50 -4.95
CA ILE A 48 -8.79 -10.89 -4.65
C ILE A 48 -9.29 -10.09 -5.86
N SER A 49 -8.42 -9.29 -6.47
CA SER A 49 -8.74 -8.50 -7.66
C SER A 49 -9.12 -9.38 -8.86
N PHE A 50 -8.40 -10.47 -9.10
CA PHE A 50 -8.74 -11.38 -10.20
C PHE A 50 -10.02 -12.18 -9.93
N LEU A 51 -10.27 -12.57 -8.69
CA LEU A 51 -11.54 -13.17 -8.32
C LEU A 51 -12.71 -12.19 -8.57
N ARG A 52 -12.55 -10.91 -8.23
CA ARG A 52 -13.53 -9.87 -8.55
C ARG A 52 -13.76 -9.78 -10.08
N SER A 53 -12.69 -9.75 -10.85
CA SER A 53 -12.79 -9.70 -12.31
C SER A 53 -13.58 -10.90 -12.87
N SER A 54 -13.32 -12.11 -12.37
CA SER A 54 -14.04 -13.33 -12.80
C SER A 54 -15.53 -13.26 -12.46
N ILE A 55 -15.90 -12.70 -11.29
CA ILE A 55 -17.29 -12.51 -10.87
C ILE A 55 -18.01 -11.48 -11.76
N GLU A 56 -17.32 -10.44 -12.21
CA GLU A 56 -17.90 -9.35 -13.02
C GLU A 56 -17.84 -9.63 -14.53
N THR A 57 -17.23 -10.74 -14.94
CA THR A 57 -17.14 -11.16 -16.36
C THR A 57 -18.51 -11.62 -16.87
N GLU A 58 -18.88 -11.14 -18.05
CA GLU A 58 -20.10 -11.54 -18.75
C GLU A 58 -19.77 -12.18 -20.12
N PRO A 59 -20.40 -13.31 -20.47
CA PRO A 59 -21.32 -14.10 -19.64
C PRO A 59 -20.62 -14.76 -18.44
N THR A 60 -21.37 -14.97 -17.35
CA THR A 60 -20.85 -15.60 -16.12
C THR A 60 -20.24 -16.96 -16.40
N ASN A 61 -19.02 -17.17 -15.90
CA ASN A 61 -18.31 -18.44 -16.00
C ASN A 61 -17.89 -18.92 -14.60
N PHE A 62 -18.66 -19.85 -14.03
CA PHE A 62 -18.40 -20.37 -12.69
C PHE A 62 -17.08 -21.15 -12.58
N ASP A 63 -16.61 -21.79 -13.68
CA ASP A 63 -15.30 -22.46 -13.66
C ASP A 63 -14.16 -21.45 -13.51
N SER A 64 -14.28 -20.28 -14.17
CA SER A 64 -13.31 -19.19 -14.00
C SER A 64 -13.36 -18.58 -12.61
N ILE A 65 -14.54 -18.43 -12.03
CA ILE A 65 -14.72 -17.95 -10.66
C ILE A 65 -14.08 -18.95 -9.67
N GLN A 66 -14.34 -20.25 -9.86
CA GLN A 66 -13.75 -21.30 -9.03
C GLN A 66 -12.23 -21.30 -9.14
N ALA A 67 -11.67 -21.22 -10.34
CA ALA A 67 -10.22 -21.16 -10.54
C ALA A 67 -9.58 -19.96 -9.82
N SER A 68 -10.14 -18.77 -9.99
CA SER A 68 -9.66 -17.56 -9.30
C SER A 68 -9.80 -17.64 -7.78
N PHE A 69 -10.81 -18.34 -7.28
CA PHE A 69 -10.98 -18.57 -5.85
C PHE A 69 -9.95 -19.59 -5.32
N GLU A 70 -9.59 -20.62 -6.08
CA GLU A 70 -8.49 -21.54 -5.72
C GLU A 70 -7.14 -20.81 -5.67
N ASP A 71 -6.89 -19.87 -6.61
CA ASP A 71 -5.70 -19.03 -6.60
C ASP A 71 -5.64 -18.19 -5.31
N LEU A 72 -6.76 -17.61 -4.89
CA LEU A 72 -6.85 -16.86 -3.62
C LEU A 72 -6.59 -17.77 -2.41
N LYS A 73 -7.20 -18.95 -2.37
CA LYS A 73 -6.93 -19.93 -1.29
C LYS A 73 -5.45 -20.31 -1.22
N THR A 74 -4.82 -20.48 -2.39
CA THR A 74 -3.39 -20.78 -2.51
C THR A 74 -2.54 -19.62 -1.99
N ALA A 75 -2.86 -18.37 -2.33
CA ALA A 75 -2.15 -17.19 -1.84
C ALA A 75 -2.22 -17.08 -0.30
N ILE A 76 -3.41 -17.30 0.28
CA ILE A 76 -3.60 -17.30 1.73
C ILE A 76 -2.84 -18.46 2.39
N SER A 77 -2.89 -19.67 1.80
CA SER A 77 -2.17 -20.84 2.31
C SER A 77 -0.66 -20.62 2.31
N ASN A 78 -0.11 -20.02 1.25
CA ASN A 78 1.31 -19.67 1.16
C ASN A 78 1.75 -18.75 2.32
N PHE A 79 0.92 -17.76 2.66
CA PHE A 79 1.17 -16.90 3.82
C PHE A 79 1.14 -17.67 5.13
N VAL A 80 0.10 -18.48 5.36
CA VAL A 80 -0.08 -19.24 6.61
C VAL A 80 1.04 -20.29 6.81
N GLU A 81 1.49 -20.92 5.73
CA GLU A 81 2.55 -21.93 5.74
C GLU A 81 3.95 -21.32 5.68
N GLY A 82 4.09 -20.00 5.55
CA GLY A 82 5.38 -19.31 5.47
C GLY A 82 6.20 -19.70 4.24
N LYS A 83 5.54 -20.03 3.11
CA LYS A 83 6.25 -20.35 1.86
C LYS A 83 6.91 -19.10 1.29
N GLU A 84 8.12 -19.25 0.77
CA GLU A 84 8.78 -18.14 0.08
C GLU A 84 8.00 -17.72 -1.18
N VAL A 85 7.76 -16.42 -1.29
CA VAL A 85 7.15 -15.78 -2.44
C VAL A 85 8.18 -14.89 -3.10
N ALA A 86 8.30 -15.01 -4.42
CA ALA A 86 9.18 -14.14 -5.19
C ALA A 86 8.70 -12.68 -5.06
N THR A 87 9.54 -11.84 -4.49
CA THR A 87 9.34 -10.39 -4.51
C THR A 87 9.72 -9.87 -5.88
N SER A 88 8.82 -9.13 -6.52
CA SER A 88 9.18 -8.34 -7.70
C SER A 88 10.15 -7.23 -7.26
N SER A 89 11.43 -7.42 -7.50
CA SER A 89 12.49 -6.45 -7.17
C SER A 89 12.56 -5.27 -8.16
N SER A 90 11.45 -4.91 -8.78
CA SER A 90 11.38 -3.77 -9.69
C SER A 90 11.14 -2.49 -8.89
N ASN A 91 12.01 -1.49 -9.10
CA ASN A 91 11.82 -0.13 -8.55
C ASN A 91 10.68 0.59 -9.28
N LEU A 92 9.48 -0.02 -9.26
CA LEU A 92 8.28 0.55 -9.88
C LEU A 92 7.78 1.73 -9.03
N THR A 93 7.32 2.75 -9.74
CA THR A 93 6.79 3.97 -9.13
C THR A 93 5.31 4.14 -9.49
N LEU A 94 4.60 5.00 -8.76
CA LEU A 94 3.22 5.36 -9.11
C LEU A 94 3.13 5.91 -10.55
N LYS A 95 4.18 6.61 -11.02
CA LYS A 95 4.24 7.10 -12.40
C LYS A 95 4.20 5.97 -13.43
N ASP A 96 4.90 4.86 -13.18
CA ASP A 96 4.89 3.69 -14.06
C ASP A 96 3.49 3.08 -14.13
N GLY A 97 2.79 2.99 -12.99
CA GLY A 97 1.39 2.57 -12.92
C GLY A 97 0.45 3.50 -13.70
N ILE A 98 0.60 4.82 -13.55
CA ILE A 98 -0.19 5.82 -14.30
C ILE A 98 0.07 5.71 -15.81
N ASP A 99 1.32 5.55 -16.23
CA ASP A 99 1.66 5.42 -17.65
C ASP A 99 1.09 4.11 -18.24
N LEU A 100 1.05 3.04 -17.45
CA LEU A 100 0.39 1.78 -17.81
C LEU A 100 -1.13 1.95 -17.95
N LEU A 101 -1.79 2.66 -17.04
CA LEU A 101 -3.22 2.97 -17.15
C LEU A 101 -3.55 3.83 -18.37
N LYS A 102 -2.72 4.82 -18.71
CA LYS A 102 -2.86 5.62 -19.95
C LYS A 102 -2.75 4.76 -21.20
N LYS A 103 -1.79 3.85 -21.23
CA LYS A 103 -1.65 2.85 -22.29
C LYS A 103 -2.88 1.98 -22.41
N THR A 104 -3.39 1.48 -21.28
CA THR A 104 -4.60 0.65 -21.19
C THR A 104 -5.82 1.40 -21.75
N LEU A 105 -6.02 2.66 -21.38
CA LEU A 105 -7.10 3.49 -21.89
C LEU A 105 -7.01 3.67 -23.43
N ALA A 106 -5.83 3.98 -23.93
CA ALA A 106 -5.61 4.11 -25.38
C ALA A 106 -5.90 2.81 -26.14
N GLN A 107 -5.56 1.66 -25.55
CA GLN A 107 -5.85 0.33 -26.11
C GLN A 107 -7.35 0.04 -26.13
N PHE A 108 -8.10 0.33 -25.06
CA PHE A 108 -9.56 0.21 -25.04
C PHE A 108 -10.21 1.10 -26.11
N GLN A 109 -9.77 2.35 -26.23
CA GLN A 109 -10.27 3.30 -27.25
C GLN A 109 -9.96 2.85 -28.70
N ALA A 110 -8.88 2.11 -28.87
CA ALA A 110 -8.50 1.53 -30.16
C ALA A 110 -9.18 0.17 -30.44
N GLY A 111 -10.02 -0.36 -29.54
CA GLY A 111 -10.67 -1.66 -29.68
C GLY A 111 -9.70 -2.85 -29.56
N GLN A 112 -8.57 -2.66 -28.89
CA GLN A 112 -7.57 -3.69 -28.61
C GLN A 112 -7.88 -4.41 -27.31
N ASP A 113 -8.99 -5.14 -27.28
CA ASP A 113 -9.57 -5.70 -26.05
C ASP A 113 -8.62 -6.66 -25.31
N SER A 114 -7.88 -7.49 -26.04
CA SER A 114 -6.94 -8.45 -25.45
C SER A 114 -5.73 -7.76 -24.82
N GLU A 115 -5.16 -6.77 -25.52
CA GLU A 115 -3.99 -6.02 -25.08
C GLU A 115 -4.34 -5.10 -23.89
N SER A 116 -5.53 -4.49 -23.92
CA SER A 116 -6.00 -3.64 -22.82
C SER A 116 -6.27 -4.45 -21.56
N ALA A 117 -6.89 -5.62 -21.67
CA ALA A 117 -7.08 -6.53 -20.55
C ALA A 117 -5.74 -7.01 -19.96
N ALA A 118 -4.76 -7.32 -20.83
CA ALA A 118 -3.41 -7.71 -20.39
C ALA A 118 -2.70 -6.55 -19.67
N SER A 119 -2.77 -5.32 -20.21
CA SER A 119 -2.18 -4.14 -19.55
C SER A 119 -2.86 -3.82 -18.22
N MET A 120 -4.19 -3.99 -18.12
CA MET A 120 -4.90 -3.80 -16.86
C MET A 120 -4.56 -4.87 -15.83
N LYS A 121 -4.40 -6.12 -16.28
CA LYS A 121 -3.91 -7.22 -15.44
C LYS A 121 -2.51 -6.92 -14.89
N GLU A 122 -1.62 -6.39 -15.72
CA GLU A 122 -0.29 -5.95 -15.29
C GLU A 122 -0.39 -4.86 -14.22
N PHE A 123 -1.24 -3.84 -14.43
CA PHE A 123 -1.46 -2.77 -13.45
C PHE A 123 -1.94 -3.34 -12.10
N ILE A 124 -2.95 -4.21 -12.09
CA ILE A 124 -3.45 -4.85 -10.87
C ILE A 124 -2.33 -5.61 -10.15
N THR A 125 -1.45 -6.29 -10.90
CA THR A 125 -0.34 -7.07 -10.33
C THR A 125 0.73 -6.19 -9.67
N ILE A 126 1.02 -5.01 -10.25
CA ILE A 126 2.02 -4.10 -9.69
C ILE A 126 1.46 -3.15 -8.63
N TRP A 127 0.14 -2.97 -8.57
CA TRP A 127 -0.53 -2.01 -7.69
C TRP A 127 -0.09 -2.13 -6.22
N PRO A 128 -0.03 -3.33 -5.59
CA PRO A 128 0.39 -3.47 -4.21
C PRO A 128 1.81 -2.97 -3.92
N THR A 129 2.66 -2.81 -4.95
CA THR A 129 4.03 -2.31 -4.78
C THR A 129 4.14 -0.80 -4.92
N ILE A 130 3.15 -0.14 -5.55
CA ILE A 130 3.18 1.31 -5.86
C ILE A 130 2.11 2.12 -5.12
N GLU A 131 1.15 1.46 -4.46
CA GLU A 131 -0.01 2.08 -3.80
C GLU A 131 0.33 2.92 -2.58
N GLY A 132 1.47 2.69 -1.94
CA GLY A 132 1.82 3.26 -0.63
C GLY A 132 1.69 4.78 -0.54
N SER A 133 2.05 5.51 -1.60
CA SER A 133 1.88 6.96 -1.67
C SER A 133 0.40 7.37 -1.80
N VAL A 134 -0.41 6.54 -2.43
CA VAL A 134 -1.85 6.80 -2.62
C VAL A 134 -2.62 6.47 -1.34
N SER A 135 -2.37 5.31 -0.74
CA SER A 135 -3.06 4.87 0.48
C SER A 135 -2.84 5.83 1.66
N THR A 136 -1.64 6.43 1.77
CA THR A 136 -1.31 7.39 2.83
C THR A 136 -1.82 8.80 2.54
N THR A 137 -1.86 9.23 1.27
CA THR A 137 -2.23 10.61 0.88
C THR A 137 -3.73 10.76 0.63
N ASN A 138 -4.35 9.77 0.00
CA ASN A 138 -5.77 9.78 -0.37
C ASN A 138 -6.39 8.37 -0.25
N PRO A 139 -6.78 7.95 0.98
CA PRO A 139 -7.37 6.63 1.21
C PRO A 139 -8.65 6.36 0.39
N SER A 140 -9.42 7.41 0.06
CA SER A 140 -10.62 7.25 -0.77
C SER A 140 -10.28 6.87 -2.21
N LEU A 141 -9.24 7.48 -2.77
CA LEU A 141 -8.74 7.14 -4.09
C LEU A 141 -8.13 5.73 -4.11
N TYR A 142 -7.39 5.35 -3.06
CA TYR A 142 -6.87 4.01 -2.89
C TYR A 142 -8.00 2.96 -3.01
N ILE A 143 -9.06 3.07 -2.19
CA ILE A 143 -10.22 2.18 -2.25
C ILE A 143 -10.90 2.21 -3.63
N LYS A 144 -10.95 3.38 -4.28
CA LYS A 144 -11.53 3.53 -5.61
C LYS A 144 -10.73 2.75 -6.65
N VAL A 145 -9.41 2.84 -6.64
CA VAL A 145 -8.53 2.08 -7.55
C VAL A 145 -8.75 0.58 -7.38
N GLU A 146 -8.75 0.07 -6.16
CA GLU A 146 -8.95 -1.35 -5.88
C GLU A 146 -10.32 -1.87 -6.28
N SER A 147 -11.36 -1.06 -6.05
CA SER A 147 -12.73 -1.48 -6.40
C SER A 147 -13.04 -1.38 -7.89
N GLU A 148 -12.46 -0.42 -8.61
CA GLU A 148 -12.77 -0.18 -10.03
C GLU A 148 -11.85 -0.94 -10.99
N SER A 149 -10.56 -1.10 -10.67
CA SER A 149 -9.59 -1.73 -11.57
C SER A 149 -9.98 -3.13 -12.02
N PRO A 150 -10.43 -4.05 -11.16
CA PRO A 150 -10.86 -5.37 -11.57
C PRO A 150 -12.07 -5.36 -12.51
N VAL A 151 -12.99 -4.41 -12.32
CA VAL A 151 -14.19 -4.26 -13.15
C VAL A 151 -13.83 -3.63 -14.50
N ILE A 152 -12.97 -2.63 -14.51
CA ILE A 152 -12.46 -1.99 -15.73
C ILE A 152 -11.72 -3.02 -16.60
N MET A 153 -10.99 -3.97 -16.01
CA MET A 153 -10.29 -5.01 -16.76
C MET A 153 -11.22 -5.81 -17.67
N VAL A 154 -12.45 -6.08 -17.24
CA VAL A 154 -13.41 -6.92 -17.96
C VAL A 154 -14.47 -6.12 -18.73
N LYS A 155 -14.77 -4.89 -18.30
CA LYS A 155 -15.81 -4.03 -18.90
C LYS A 155 -15.24 -2.79 -19.60
N GLY A 156 -13.94 -2.62 -19.68
CA GLY A 156 -13.28 -1.41 -20.21
C GLY A 156 -13.53 -1.10 -21.69
N LYS A 157 -14.10 -2.04 -22.45
CA LYS A 157 -14.62 -1.76 -23.81
C LYS A 157 -15.84 -0.84 -23.82
N GLU A 158 -16.58 -0.73 -22.72
CA GLU A 158 -17.74 0.13 -22.57
C GLU A 158 -17.29 1.56 -22.22
N SER A 159 -17.90 2.57 -22.84
CA SER A 159 -17.53 3.99 -22.67
C SER A 159 -17.57 4.46 -21.22
N GLU A 160 -18.53 3.96 -20.44
CA GLU A 160 -18.65 4.27 -19.01
C GLU A 160 -17.37 3.91 -18.24
N TYR A 161 -16.80 2.72 -18.51
CA TYR A 161 -15.59 2.26 -17.82
C TYR A 161 -14.33 2.93 -18.35
N GLN A 162 -14.31 3.38 -19.60
CA GLN A 162 -13.23 4.23 -20.13
C GLN A 162 -13.25 5.60 -19.45
N GLU A 163 -14.42 6.18 -19.18
CA GLU A 163 -14.56 7.43 -18.42
C GLU A 163 -14.07 7.24 -16.97
N LYS A 164 -14.45 6.13 -16.31
CA LYS A 164 -13.96 5.78 -14.98
C LYS A 164 -12.42 5.65 -14.98
N LEU A 165 -11.84 4.94 -15.95
CA LEU A 165 -10.40 4.81 -16.08
C LEU A 165 -9.71 6.16 -16.30
N SER A 166 -10.29 7.02 -17.13
CA SER A 166 -9.80 8.39 -17.34
C SER A 166 -9.84 9.22 -16.05
N SER A 167 -10.91 9.09 -15.25
CA SER A 167 -11.02 9.75 -13.94
C SER A 167 -9.96 9.24 -12.97
N LEU A 168 -9.75 7.91 -12.89
CA LEU A 168 -8.68 7.32 -12.05
C LEU A 168 -7.31 7.85 -12.44
N ILE A 169 -6.98 7.91 -13.74
CA ILE A 169 -5.72 8.45 -14.24
C ILE A 169 -5.55 9.91 -13.82
N ALA A 170 -6.60 10.72 -13.97
CA ALA A 170 -6.56 12.12 -13.59
C ALA A 170 -6.34 12.33 -12.09
N GLU A 171 -7.04 11.56 -11.26
CA GLU A 171 -6.92 11.63 -9.80
C GLU A 171 -5.57 11.12 -9.31
N LEU A 172 -5.08 9.99 -9.83
CA LEU A 172 -3.75 9.46 -9.51
C LEU A 172 -2.63 10.41 -9.92
N SER A 173 -2.80 11.11 -11.05
CA SER A 173 -1.81 12.08 -11.53
C SER A 173 -1.70 13.34 -10.65
N GLN A 174 -2.65 13.56 -9.74
CA GLN A 174 -2.60 14.66 -8.76
C GLN A 174 -1.88 14.25 -7.46
N ILE A 175 -1.60 12.97 -7.27
CA ILE A 175 -0.84 12.51 -6.11
C ILE A 175 0.61 12.98 -6.26
N ASP A 176 1.02 13.83 -5.34
CA ASP A 176 2.40 14.32 -5.31
C ASP A 176 3.34 13.23 -4.78
N THR A 177 3.97 12.52 -5.70
CA THR A 177 4.98 11.50 -5.38
C THR A 177 6.34 12.12 -5.07
N SER A 178 6.51 13.43 -5.32
CA SER A 178 7.73 14.17 -4.96
C SER A 178 7.76 14.54 -3.48
N ALA A 179 6.64 14.37 -2.77
CA ALA A 179 6.56 14.41 -1.31
C ALA A 179 7.17 13.16 -0.66
N SER A 180 8.18 12.52 -1.28
CA SER A 180 9.13 11.75 -0.49
C SER A 180 9.69 12.73 0.55
N TYR A 181 9.56 12.44 1.83
CA TYR A 181 10.26 13.16 2.88
C TYR A 181 11.71 13.27 2.45
N ASN A 182 12.04 14.41 1.86
CA ASN A 182 13.41 14.65 1.43
C ASN A 182 14.25 14.61 2.71
N ALA A 183 15.41 13.97 2.66
CA ALA A 183 16.34 14.00 3.77
C ALA A 183 16.57 15.44 4.30
N PHE A 184 16.33 16.43 3.45
CA PHE A 184 16.35 17.85 3.81
C PHE A 184 15.17 18.26 4.71
N ASP A 185 13.94 17.77 4.48
CA ASP A 185 12.78 18.06 5.34
C ASP A 185 12.94 17.40 6.71
N ALA A 186 13.39 16.16 6.75
CA ALA A 186 13.74 15.46 7.98
C ALA A 186 14.88 16.20 8.72
N MET A 187 15.87 16.69 8.01
CA MET A 187 16.96 17.49 8.58
C MET A 187 16.45 18.81 9.14
N LEU A 188 15.53 19.52 8.50
CA LEU A 188 14.93 20.76 8.99
C LEU A 188 14.14 20.55 10.29
N ILE A 189 13.36 19.44 10.36
CA ILE A 189 12.64 19.07 11.60
C ILE A 189 13.63 18.77 12.71
N LEU A 190 14.65 17.93 12.47
CA LEU A 190 15.68 17.62 13.44
C LEU A 190 16.48 18.84 13.87
N LEU A 191 16.73 19.78 12.97
CA LEU A 191 17.44 21.01 13.27
C LEU A 191 16.59 21.93 14.18
N ARG A 192 15.30 22.04 13.90
CA ARG A 192 14.35 22.80 14.74
C ARG A 192 14.30 22.22 16.15
N GLU A 193 14.01 20.94 16.28
CA GLU A 193 13.91 20.25 17.58
C GLU A 193 15.28 20.29 18.33
N GLY A 194 16.37 20.09 17.58
CA GLY A 194 17.73 20.17 18.12
C GLY A 194 18.09 21.55 18.66
N VAL A 195 17.70 22.62 17.97
CA VAL A 195 17.89 24.01 18.44
C VAL A 195 17.06 24.28 19.71
N GLU A 196 15.80 23.85 19.76
CA GLU A 196 14.97 23.99 20.96
C GLU A 196 15.59 23.29 22.18
N ALA A 197 16.04 22.05 22.01
CA ALA A 197 16.73 21.29 23.06
C ALA A 197 18.04 21.98 23.49
N LEU A 198 18.82 22.49 22.53
CA LEU A 198 20.07 23.22 22.79
C LEU A 198 19.82 24.48 23.62
N LEU A 199 18.77 25.26 23.29
CA LEU A 199 18.41 26.48 24.04
C LEU A 199 18.05 26.16 25.49
N ILE A 200 17.31 25.08 25.73
CA ILE A 200 16.97 24.64 27.11
C ILE A 200 18.25 24.25 27.86
N VAL A 201 19.14 23.47 27.26
CA VAL A 201 20.40 23.07 27.89
C VAL A 201 21.28 24.31 28.18
N MET A 202 21.37 25.24 27.23
CA MET A 202 22.13 26.49 27.41
C MET A 202 21.57 27.38 28.53
N ALA A 203 20.24 27.50 28.62
CA ALA A 203 19.57 28.24 29.71
C ALA A 203 19.88 27.62 31.06
N LEU A 204 19.78 26.29 31.19
CA LEU A 204 20.13 25.57 32.42
C LEU A 204 21.61 25.76 32.81
N VAL A 205 22.51 25.61 31.84
CA VAL A 205 23.96 25.78 32.05
C VAL A 205 24.28 27.18 32.50
N THR A 206 23.67 28.21 31.88
CA THR A 206 23.91 29.61 32.23
C THR A 206 23.41 29.92 33.64
N THR A 207 22.21 29.46 34.00
CA THR A 207 21.63 29.62 35.33
C THR A 207 22.47 28.96 36.43
N LEU A 208 22.91 27.71 36.19
CA LEU A 208 23.75 26.94 37.12
C LEU A 208 25.16 27.54 37.27
N LYS A 209 25.71 28.12 36.19
CA LYS A 209 26.98 28.85 36.26
C LYS A 209 26.84 30.13 37.10
N ALA A 210 25.78 30.91 36.88
CA ALA A 210 25.50 32.10 37.66
C ALA A 210 25.30 31.79 39.14
N ALA A 211 24.62 30.67 39.45
CA ALA A 211 24.43 30.18 40.82
C ALA A 211 25.65 29.50 41.43
N LYS A 212 26.78 29.39 40.70
CA LYS A 212 28.02 28.68 41.10
C LYS A 212 27.82 27.22 41.52
N MET A 213 26.76 26.56 41.00
CA MET A 213 26.38 25.16 41.31
C MET A 213 27.12 24.15 40.41
N ARG A 214 28.40 23.93 40.66
CA ARG A 214 29.25 23.01 39.82
C ARG A 214 28.74 21.56 39.76
N LYS A 215 28.05 21.06 40.82
CA LYS A 215 27.48 19.72 40.83
C LYS A 215 26.32 19.62 39.85
N GLY A 216 25.45 20.65 39.76
CA GLY A 216 24.33 20.70 38.82
C GLY A 216 24.79 20.67 37.35
N LEU A 217 25.88 21.39 37.04
CA LEU A 217 26.47 21.38 35.69
C LEU A 217 26.83 19.97 35.19
N LYS A 218 27.40 19.14 36.08
CA LYS A 218 27.76 17.74 35.71
C LYS A 218 26.54 16.93 35.39
N TRP A 219 25.46 17.13 36.12
CA TRP A 219 24.17 16.42 35.82
C TRP A 219 23.52 16.89 34.53
N VAL A 220 23.56 18.18 34.19
CA VAL A 220 23.04 18.69 32.92
C VAL A 220 23.82 18.12 31.71
N TYR A 221 25.15 18.16 31.76
CA TYR A 221 25.98 17.58 30.68
C TYR A 221 25.84 16.06 30.60
N GLY A 222 25.78 15.37 31.75
CA GLY A 222 25.55 13.92 31.80
C GLY A 222 24.18 13.54 31.24
N GLY A 223 23.13 14.28 31.56
CA GLY A 223 21.78 14.08 31.02
C GLY A 223 21.69 14.35 29.51
N ALA A 224 22.32 15.42 29.03
CA ALA A 224 22.38 15.72 27.60
C ALA A 224 23.10 14.61 26.81
N PHE A 225 24.23 14.13 27.31
CA PHE A 225 24.96 13.02 26.71
C PHE A 225 24.15 11.72 26.74
N ALA A 226 23.52 11.39 27.86
CA ALA A 226 22.66 10.21 28.00
C ALA A 226 21.47 10.27 27.05
N GLY A 227 20.87 11.45 26.84
CA GLY A 227 19.80 11.67 25.87
C GLY A 227 20.23 11.38 24.44
N ILE A 228 21.42 11.83 24.02
CA ILE A 228 21.98 11.54 22.69
C ILE A 228 22.19 10.02 22.51
N VAL A 229 22.79 9.36 23.50
CA VAL A 229 22.99 7.90 23.44
C VAL A 229 21.65 7.17 23.38
N ALA A 230 20.66 7.58 24.17
CA ALA A 230 19.34 6.96 24.16
C ALA A 230 18.63 7.16 22.79
N SER A 231 18.74 8.33 22.17
CA SER A 231 18.14 8.57 20.85
C SER A 231 18.76 7.70 19.75
N LEU A 232 20.07 7.49 19.77
CA LEU A 232 20.76 6.59 18.84
C LEU A 232 20.36 5.13 19.06
N LEU A 233 20.18 4.71 20.31
CA LEU A 233 19.71 3.35 20.62
C LEU A 233 18.26 3.14 20.14
N ILE A 234 17.39 4.10 20.37
CA ILE A 234 15.99 4.03 19.89
C ILE A 234 15.97 4.00 18.36
N ALA A 235 16.74 4.86 17.69
CA ALA A 235 16.83 4.85 16.22
C ALA A 235 17.30 3.48 15.69
N TYR A 236 18.28 2.88 16.33
CA TYR A 236 18.77 1.54 15.96
C TYR A 236 17.72 0.44 16.19
N ILE A 237 16.99 0.49 17.32
CA ILE A 237 15.90 -0.44 17.61
C ILE A 237 14.78 -0.30 16.59
N LEU A 238 14.39 0.93 16.26
CA LEU A 238 13.35 1.19 15.26
C LEU A 238 13.75 0.68 13.87
N GLN A 239 15.02 0.84 13.48
CA GLN A 239 15.53 0.34 12.20
C GLN A 239 15.50 -1.19 12.11
N ILE A 240 15.67 -1.90 13.23
CA ILE A 240 15.57 -3.38 13.27
C ILE A 240 14.10 -3.82 13.34
N ALA A 241 13.28 -3.12 14.14
CA ALA A 241 11.86 -3.47 14.33
C ALA A 241 10.99 -3.11 13.12
N PHE A 242 11.39 -2.06 12.37
CA PHE A 242 10.70 -1.58 11.17
C PHE A 242 11.73 -1.43 10.05
N PRO A 243 12.18 -2.53 9.42
CA PRO A 243 13.02 -2.42 8.25
C PRO A 243 12.27 -1.57 7.22
N ALA A 244 12.89 -0.48 6.77
CA ALA A 244 12.32 0.38 5.75
C ALA A 244 12.03 -0.47 4.51
N VAL A 245 10.77 -0.54 4.12
CA VAL A 245 10.27 -1.15 2.89
C VAL A 245 10.68 -0.27 1.72
#